data_7e6f0ca518e6ef3bc2c8e4f87f764e1a
#
_entry.id   7e6f0ca518e6ef3bc2c8e4f87f764e1a
#
_cell.length_a   1.000
_cell.length_b   1.000
_cell.length_c   1.000
_cell.angle_alpha   90.00
_cell.angle_beta   90.00
_cell.angle_gamma   90.00
#
_symmetry.space_group_name_H-M   'P 1'
#
loop_
_entity.id
_entity.type
_entity.pdbx_description
1 polymer ?
#
loop_
_entity_poly.entity_id
_entity_poly.type
_entity_poly.pdbx_seq_one_letter_code
_entity_poly.pdbx_strand_id
1 'polypeptide(L)'
;MEDPAHSRTRRLPTTRRSRPSPGAVAGWGLAAGVPLAFLAVFFAWPVLTLVGRGFLPDGALDLSGFADVFSAPRTWRLLGLTLAQGVLGTAFAVLLGVPGAYVLYRCRFPGRELVRAFVTVPFVLPTVVVGVAFRTLLVEGGPLGLLGLDGTFPAIVAALVFFNYTVVVRTVGGMWERLDPRPEQAARSLGAPPWRAFTTVTLPALTPAIASAAAIVFLFCATAFGIVLVLGGLRFGTIETEIWVQTTQFLDLRAAAVLSVVQLVVVGASLWFSARARQRRERALDLRTDPAAARPLRLLERTGGRLRPGADLAPAAVTALVVVGLLALPLVNLLVRSFRASGTWSLANYVNLGTTGGANALSVTVWEATANSLRIAVDATLIAVTVGTLVALVVSRRPRSRPARRAIGALDSLFMLPLGVSAVTVGFGFLLTLNEGPVDLRGSAVVVPIAQAVVAVPIVVRTVLPVLRAIDPRLRQAAAVLGATPGRVLLTVDGPFLVRGLGLALGFAFAVSLGEFGATSFLARPESPTLPVVIFRLIGRPGADNYGMALAASVVLAVVTATVMAVAGRLRGDRMGEW
;
A
#
# COMPACT_ATOMS: atom_id res chain seq x y z
N MET A 1 76.08 -1.16 31.19
CA MET A 1 75.40 -0.53 32.36
C MET A 1 74.40 0.42 31.72
N GLU A 2 73.25 -0.14 31.22
CA GLU A 2 72.22 0.58 30.56
C GLU A 2 70.93 0.40 31.34
N ASP A 3 70.26 1.52 31.59
CA ASP A 3 69.08 1.63 32.44
C ASP A 3 67.83 1.43 31.57
N PRO A 4 66.93 0.52 31.90
CA PRO A 4 65.70 0.32 31.12
C PRO A 4 64.64 1.32 31.55
N ALA A 5 64.35 2.30 30.66
CA ALA A 5 63.29 3.28 30.81
C ALA A 5 61.90 2.61 30.89
N HIS A 6 61.22 2.77 32.02
CA HIS A 6 59.85 2.39 32.27
C HIS A 6 58.87 3.15 31.34
N SER A 7 58.32 2.49 30.33
CA SER A 7 57.19 2.98 29.56
C SER A 7 55.90 2.93 30.40
N ARG A 8 55.57 4.03 31.05
CA ARG A 8 54.26 4.23 31.69
C ARG A 8 53.19 4.31 30.63
N THR A 9 52.48 3.20 30.36
CA THR A 9 51.24 3.19 29.64
C THR A 9 50.22 4.09 30.33
N ARG A 10 50.00 5.30 29.79
CA ARG A 10 48.91 6.19 30.22
C ARG A 10 47.58 5.46 29.96
N ARG A 11 46.99 4.91 31.02
CA ARG A 11 45.59 4.47 31.00
C ARG A 11 44.72 5.69 30.69
N LEU A 12 44.14 5.73 29.47
CA LEU A 12 43.13 6.70 29.12
C LEU A 12 42.00 6.65 30.17
N PRO A 13 41.52 7.80 30.65
CA PRO A 13 40.45 7.82 31.64
C PRO A 13 39.20 7.15 31.03
N THR A 14 38.71 6.12 31.72
CA THR A 14 37.42 5.51 31.39
C THR A 14 36.35 6.60 31.49
N THR A 15 35.83 7.03 30.36
CA THR A 15 34.76 8.03 30.29
C THR A 15 33.59 7.55 31.15
N ARG A 16 33.36 8.22 32.28
CA ARG A 16 32.18 8.04 33.13
C ARG A 16 30.97 8.10 32.25
N ARG A 17 30.24 7.00 32.11
CA ARG A 17 28.94 6.96 31.46
C ARG A 17 28.04 7.99 32.13
N SER A 18 27.82 9.14 31.54
CA SER A 18 26.80 10.06 32.00
C SER A 18 25.45 9.33 31.95
N ARG A 19 24.81 9.19 33.11
CA ARG A 19 23.44 8.68 33.20
C ARG A 19 22.56 9.61 32.33
N PRO A 20 21.68 9.06 31.50
CA PRO A 20 20.78 9.91 30.73
C PRO A 20 19.98 10.82 31.69
N SER A 21 19.78 12.08 31.30
CA SER A 21 19.01 13.00 32.14
C SER A 21 17.58 12.49 32.31
N PRO A 22 16.95 12.68 33.50
CA PRO A 22 15.55 12.24 33.70
C PRO A 22 14.60 12.72 32.61
N GLY A 23 14.77 13.95 32.12
CA GLY A 23 13.99 14.49 31.02
C GLY A 23 14.18 13.75 29.68
N ALA A 24 15.40 13.28 29.40
CA ALA A 24 15.63 12.47 28.20
C ALA A 24 14.97 11.08 28.30
N VAL A 25 14.99 10.47 29.47
CA VAL A 25 14.32 9.18 29.73
C VAL A 25 12.80 9.35 29.58
N ALA A 26 12.23 10.39 30.18
CA ALA A 26 10.81 10.71 30.08
C ALA A 26 10.39 10.99 28.62
N GLY A 27 11.17 11.77 27.87
CA GLY A 27 10.89 12.07 26.46
C GLY A 27 10.88 10.83 25.56
N TRP A 28 11.84 9.92 25.73
CA TRP A 28 11.85 8.65 25.00
C TRP A 28 10.76 7.69 25.46
N GLY A 29 10.40 7.73 26.76
CA GLY A 29 9.27 6.98 27.30
C GLY A 29 7.94 7.41 26.67
N LEU A 30 7.71 8.72 26.55
CA LEU A 30 6.54 9.26 25.86
C LEU A 30 6.55 8.95 24.35
N ALA A 31 7.70 9.11 23.69
CA ALA A 31 7.85 8.82 22.27
C ALA A 31 7.55 7.35 21.90
N ALA A 32 7.76 6.41 22.81
CA ALA A 32 7.39 5.01 22.65
C ALA A 32 6.00 4.70 23.22
N GLY A 33 5.63 5.29 24.35
CA GLY A 33 4.40 5.00 25.09
C GLY A 33 3.14 5.48 24.35
N VAL A 34 3.16 6.69 23.77
CA VAL A 34 2.02 7.22 23.03
C VAL A 34 1.65 6.35 21.82
N PRO A 35 2.60 5.98 20.92
CA PRO A 35 2.28 5.07 19.84
C PRO A 35 1.82 3.68 20.32
N LEU A 36 2.44 3.13 21.37
CA LEU A 36 2.03 1.84 21.92
C LEU A 36 0.60 1.89 22.47
N ALA A 37 0.24 2.95 23.20
CA ALA A 37 -1.12 3.15 23.69
C ALA A 37 -2.12 3.28 22.53
N PHE A 38 -1.75 4.05 21.48
CA PHE A 38 -2.56 4.15 20.27
C PHE A 38 -2.79 2.78 19.62
N LEU A 39 -1.73 1.99 19.45
CA LEU A 39 -1.86 0.67 18.85
C LEU A 39 -2.65 -0.30 19.74
N ALA A 40 -2.45 -0.25 21.07
CA ALA A 40 -3.18 -1.09 22.01
C ALA A 40 -4.68 -0.81 21.99
N VAL A 41 -5.07 0.46 22.01
CA VAL A 41 -6.47 0.88 22.09
C VAL A 41 -7.18 0.77 20.73
N PHE A 42 -6.52 1.21 19.66
CA PHE A 42 -7.18 1.35 18.35
C PHE A 42 -6.84 0.24 17.35
N PHE A 43 -6.02 -0.72 17.72
CA PHE A 43 -5.76 -1.89 16.89
C PHE A 43 -5.87 -3.19 17.67
N ALA A 44 -5.08 -3.34 18.75
CA ALA A 44 -5.03 -4.62 19.45
C ALA A 44 -6.37 -4.94 20.15
N TRP A 45 -6.96 -3.99 20.85
CA TRP A 45 -8.25 -4.18 21.50
C TRP A 45 -9.37 -4.52 20.50
N PRO A 46 -9.64 -3.76 19.41
CA PRO A 46 -10.62 -4.17 18.40
C PRO A 46 -10.38 -5.55 17.80
N VAL A 47 -9.14 -5.89 17.46
CA VAL A 47 -8.82 -7.21 16.91
C VAL A 47 -9.03 -8.32 17.94
N LEU A 48 -8.64 -8.10 19.21
CA LEU A 48 -8.85 -9.08 20.29
C LEU A 48 -10.34 -9.27 20.61
N THR A 49 -11.13 -8.19 20.62
CA THR A 49 -12.59 -8.28 20.81
C THR A 49 -13.24 -9.06 19.66
N LEU A 50 -12.82 -8.80 18.43
CA LEU A 50 -13.29 -9.54 17.25
C LEU A 50 -12.94 -11.03 17.36
N VAL A 51 -11.69 -11.36 17.69
CA VAL A 51 -11.28 -12.76 17.91
C VAL A 51 -12.06 -13.37 19.08
N GLY A 52 -12.20 -12.62 20.18
CA GLY A 52 -13.01 -13.04 21.33
C GLY A 52 -14.45 -13.39 20.97
N ARG A 53 -15.13 -12.54 20.17
CA ARG A 53 -16.49 -12.83 19.67
C ARG A 53 -16.57 -14.08 18.81
N GLY A 54 -15.51 -14.42 18.07
CA GLY A 54 -15.44 -15.64 17.27
C GLY A 54 -15.31 -16.92 18.10
N PHE A 55 -14.58 -16.88 19.23
CA PHE A 55 -14.28 -18.04 20.07
C PHE A 55 -15.11 -18.10 21.36
N LEU A 56 -15.50 -16.96 21.91
CA LEU A 56 -16.11 -16.80 23.24
C LEU A 56 -17.35 -15.89 23.16
N PRO A 57 -18.40 -16.24 22.37
CA PRO A 57 -19.55 -15.36 22.16
C PRO A 57 -20.24 -14.97 23.49
N ASP A 58 -20.36 -15.89 24.43
CA ASP A 58 -21.01 -15.72 25.75
C ASP A 58 -20.02 -15.87 26.92
N GLY A 59 -18.72 -15.63 26.67
CA GLY A 59 -17.67 -15.79 27.67
C GLY A 59 -17.20 -17.24 27.89
N ALA A 60 -17.86 -18.24 27.30
CA ALA A 60 -17.45 -19.64 27.27
C ALA A 60 -16.89 -20.01 25.89
N LEU A 61 -15.91 -20.92 25.86
CA LEU A 61 -15.35 -21.41 24.60
C LEU A 61 -16.43 -22.17 23.80
N ASP A 62 -16.81 -21.60 22.67
CA ASP A 62 -17.80 -22.17 21.76
C ASP A 62 -17.28 -22.17 20.32
N LEU A 63 -17.01 -23.35 19.80
CA LEU A 63 -16.51 -23.57 18.44
C LEU A 63 -17.64 -23.90 17.45
N SER A 64 -18.91 -23.88 17.85
CA SER A 64 -20.03 -24.19 16.95
C SER A 64 -20.09 -23.20 15.79
N GLY A 65 -19.80 -21.91 16.01
CA GLY A 65 -19.73 -20.92 14.93
C GLY A 65 -18.68 -21.25 13.85
N PHE A 66 -17.56 -21.87 14.22
CA PHE A 66 -16.60 -22.39 13.24
C PHE A 66 -17.16 -23.60 12.49
N ALA A 67 -17.82 -24.51 13.20
CA ALA A 67 -18.47 -25.68 12.57
C ALA A 67 -19.53 -25.22 11.56
N ASP A 68 -20.38 -24.26 11.92
CA ASP A 68 -21.43 -23.70 11.05
C ASP A 68 -20.84 -23.05 9.81
N VAL A 69 -19.84 -22.16 9.97
CA VAL A 69 -19.16 -21.46 8.86
C VAL A 69 -18.45 -22.47 7.93
N PHE A 70 -17.73 -23.46 8.47
CA PHE A 70 -16.98 -24.41 7.65
C PHE A 70 -17.85 -25.55 7.08
N SER A 71 -19.05 -25.80 7.62
CA SER A 71 -20.01 -26.74 7.02
C SER A 71 -20.67 -26.16 5.76
N ALA A 72 -20.71 -24.82 5.61
CA ALA A 72 -21.30 -24.15 4.47
C ALA A 72 -20.41 -24.26 3.22
N PRO A 73 -20.90 -24.85 2.08
CA PRO A 73 -20.13 -24.90 0.83
C PRO A 73 -19.71 -23.53 0.31
N ARG A 74 -20.48 -22.49 0.65
CA ARG A 74 -20.19 -21.09 0.33
C ARG A 74 -18.83 -20.63 0.89
N THR A 75 -18.50 -20.99 2.12
CA THR A 75 -17.23 -20.62 2.77
C THR A 75 -16.02 -21.15 2.00
N TRP A 76 -16.05 -22.41 1.59
CA TRP A 76 -14.98 -23.03 0.81
C TRP A 76 -14.81 -22.39 -0.56
N ARG A 77 -15.93 -22.01 -1.19
CA ARG A 77 -15.92 -21.26 -2.44
C ARG A 77 -15.28 -19.89 -2.27
N LEU A 78 -15.65 -19.13 -1.22
CA LEU A 78 -15.09 -17.81 -0.93
C LEU A 78 -13.60 -17.90 -0.61
N LEU A 79 -13.19 -18.89 0.18
CA LEU A 79 -11.79 -19.17 0.46
C LEU A 79 -11.01 -19.48 -0.83
N GLY A 80 -11.58 -20.35 -1.67
CA GLY A 80 -11.02 -20.70 -2.97
C GLY A 80 -10.87 -19.47 -3.88
N LEU A 81 -11.87 -18.59 -3.96
CA LEU A 81 -11.82 -17.36 -4.74
C LEU A 81 -10.80 -16.36 -4.18
N THR A 82 -10.72 -16.23 -2.86
CA THR A 82 -9.73 -15.38 -2.17
C THR A 82 -8.31 -15.82 -2.51
N LEU A 83 -8.02 -17.12 -2.42
CA LEU A 83 -6.71 -17.68 -2.76
C LEU A 83 -6.43 -17.61 -4.26
N ALA A 84 -7.42 -17.91 -5.10
CA ALA A 84 -7.28 -17.87 -6.55
C ALA A 84 -6.96 -16.47 -7.06
N GLN A 85 -7.67 -15.43 -6.57
CA GLN A 85 -7.36 -14.04 -6.94
C GLN A 85 -5.98 -13.61 -6.41
N GLY A 86 -5.60 -14.04 -5.20
CA GLY A 86 -4.28 -13.82 -4.65
C GLY A 86 -3.17 -14.38 -5.54
N VAL A 87 -3.30 -15.66 -5.92
CA VAL A 87 -2.31 -16.35 -6.77
C VAL A 87 -2.30 -15.81 -8.20
N LEU A 88 -3.46 -15.73 -8.85
CA LEU A 88 -3.53 -15.30 -10.26
C LEU A 88 -3.20 -13.81 -10.41
N GLY A 89 -3.71 -12.95 -9.52
CA GLY A 89 -3.35 -11.53 -9.51
C GLY A 89 -1.85 -11.32 -9.36
N THR A 90 -1.21 -12.09 -8.46
CA THR A 90 0.25 -12.04 -8.27
C THR A 90 0.99 -12.57 -9.48
N ALA A 91 0.59 -13.72 -10.01
CA ALA A 91 1.25 -14.33 -11.16
C ALA A 91 1.23 -13.41 -12.38
N PHE A 92 0.05 -12.86 -12.72
CA PHE A 92 -0.07 -11.93 -13.85
C PHE A 92 0.63 -10.60 -13.58
N ALA A 93 0.55 -10.03 -12.37
CA ALA A 93 1.27 -8.81 -12.05
C ALA A 93 2.79 -8.98 -12.18
N VAL A 94 3.36 -10.13 -11.75
CA VAL A 94 4.78 -10.43 -11.91
C VAL A 94 5.13 -10.69 -13.38
N LEU A 95 4.33 -11.51 -14.08
CA LEU A 95 4.57 -11.86 -15.48
C LEU A 95 4.61 -10.62 -16.37
N LEU A 96 3.68 -9.69 -16.17
CA LEU A 96 3.57 -8.45 -16.93
C LEU A 96 4.50 -7.35 -16.39
N GLY A 97 4.75 -7.32 -15.08
CA GLY A 97 5.53 -6.29 -14.42
C GLY A 97 7.05 -6.44 -14.62
N VAL A 98 7.58 -7.67 -14.75
CA VAL A 98 9.02 -7.88 -14.98
C VAL A 98 9.46 -7.31 -16.34
N PRO A 99 8.77 -7.54 -17.47
CA PRO A 99 9.07 -6.84 -18.73
C PRO A 99 8.97 -5.31 -18.60
N GLY A 100 7.95 -4.81 -17.87
CA GLY A 100 7.81 -3.38 -17.59
C GLY A 100 8.97 -2.80 -16.79
N ALA A 101 9.43 -3.53 -15.76
CA ALA A 101 10.62 -3.15 -14.99
C ALA A 101 11.86 -3.07 -15.87
N TYR A 102 12.05 -4.04 -16.80
CA TYR A 102 13.14 -4.02 -17.75
C TYR A 102 13.09 -2.78 -18.65
N VAL A 103 11.98 -2.54 -19.34
CA VAL A 103 11.83 -1.44 -20.28
C VAL A 103 11.99 -0.08 -19.59
N LEU A 104 11.36 0.11 -18.44
CA LEU A 104 11.35 1.39 -17.75
C LEU A 104 12.62 1.70 -16.95
N TYR A 105 13.41 0.68 -16.53
CA TYR A 105 14.59 0.90 -15.69
C TYR A 105 15.92 0.59 -16.39
N ARG A 106 15.92 -0.27 -17.42
CA ARG A 106 17.15 -0.66 -18.15
C ARG A 106 17.24 -0.07 -19.54
N CYS A 107 16.13 0.42 -20.12
CA CYS A 107 16.13 1.01 -21.46
C CYS A 107 15.98 2.54 -21.38
N ARG A 108 16.57 3.25 -22.35
CA ARG A 108 16.41 4.69 -22.56
C ARG A 108 15.61 4.93 -23.83
N PHE A 109 14.53 5.69 -23.71
CA PHE A 109 13.70 6.16 -24.83
C PHE A 109 13.05 7.50 -24.49
N PRO A 110 12.65 8.31 -25.47
CA PRO A 110 11.98 9.59 -25.23
C PRO A 110 10.66 9.35 -24.51
N GLY A 111 10.34 10.19 -23.50
CA GLY A 111 9.11 10.05 -22.70
C GLY A 111 9.15 8.99 -21.59
N ARG A 112 10.28 8.29 -21.37
CA ARG A 112 10.41 7.26 -20.32
C ARG A 112 9.95 7.73 -18.95
N GLU A 113 10.34 8.94 -18.52
CA GLU A 113 9.97 9.45 -17.20
C GLU A 113 8.45 9.73 -17.09
N LEU A 114 7.82 10.16 -18.19
CA LEU A 114 6.37 10.31 -18.23
C LEU A 114 5.66 8.96 -18.09
N VAL A 115 6.13 7.92 -18.78
CA VAL A 115 5.57 6.56 -18.65
C VAL A 115 5.80 6.02 -17.24
N ARG A 116 6.98 6.22 -16.64
CA ARG A 116 7.26 5.84 -15.23
C ARG A 116 6.32 6.54 -14.26
N ALA A 117 6.08 7.84 -14.45
CA ALA A 117 5.13 8.60 -13.65
C ALA A 117 3.70 8.05 -13.82
N PHE A 118 3.27 7.84 -15.06
CA PHE A 118 1.94 7.30 -15.37
C PHE A 118 1.71 5.91 -14.77
N VAL A 119 2.68 5.01 -14.87
CA VAL A 119 2.60 3.66 -14.27
C VAL A 119 2.43 3.72 -12.75
N THR A 120 2.77 4.82 -12.09
CA THR A 120 2.57 4.97 -10.65
C THR A 120 1.14 5.38 -10.29
N VAL A 121 0.39 5.98 -11.22
CA VAL A 121 -0.98 6.48 -10.98
C VAL A 121 -1.94 5.39 -10.45
N PRO A 122 -2.01 4.17 -11.03
CA PRO A 122 -2.91 3.12 -10.57
C PRO A 122 -2.81 2.79 -9.08
N PHE A 123 -1.60 2.80 -8.54
CA PHE A 123 -1.36 2.47 -7.13
C PHE A 123 -1.89 3.52 -6.15
N VAL A 124 -2.08 4.73 -6.63
CA VAL A 124 -2.55 5.85 -5.80
C VAL A 124 -4.06 5.98 -5.84
N LEU A 125 -4.71 5.42 -6.88
CA LEU A 125 -6.14 5.52 -7.07
C LEU A 125 -6.90 4.71 -6.00
N PRO A 126 -8.02 5.25 -5.47
CA PRO A 126 -8.91 4.51 -4.60
C PRO A 126 -9.46 3.23 -5.27
N THR A 127 -9.54 2.14 -4.52
CA THR A 127 -9.94 0.83 -5.05
C THR A 127 -11.35 0.81 -5.64
N VAL A 128 -12.27 1.62 -5.09
CA VAL A 128 -13.63 1.80 -5.63
C VAL A 128 -13.59 2.46 -7.00
N VAL A 129 -12.75 3.50 -7.18
CA VAL A 129 -12.59 4.18 -8.49
C VAL A 129 -12.07 3.21 -9.55
N VAL A 130 -11.10 2.36 -9.19
CA VAL A 130 -10.59 1.31 -10.10
C VAL A 130 -11.72 0.35 -10.48
N GLY A 131 -12.50 -0.11 -9.51
CA GLY A 131 -13.68 -0.95 -9.76
C GLY A 131 -14.66 -0.31 -10.75
N VAL A 132 -14.98 0.98 -10.54
CA VAL A 132 -15.86 1.76 -11.43
C VAL A 132 -15.25 1.87 -12.83
N ALA A 133 -13.97 2.21 -12.95
CA ALA A 133 -13.29 2.36 -14.24
C ALA A 133 -13.35 1.05 -15.06
N PHE A 134 -13.10 -0.09 -14.43
CA PHE A 134 -13.22 -1.39 -15.10
C PHE A 134 -14.67 -1.74 -15.42
N ARG A 135 -15.61 -1.50 -14.52
CA ARG A 135 -17.03 -1.76 -14.77
C ARG A 135 -17.54 -0.97 -15.96
N THR A 136 -17.23 0.33 -16.08
CA THR A 136 -17.63 1.15 -17.23
C THR A 136 -17.06 0.66 -18.56
N LEU A 137 -15.91 0.01 -18.52
CA LEU A 137 -15.25 -0.54 -19.70
C LEU A 137 -15.92 -1.84 -20.16
N LEU A 138 -16.36 -2.68 -19.20
CA LEU A 138 -16.80 -4.06 -19.43
C LEU A 138 -18.32 -4.24 -19.48
N VAL A 139 -19.09 -3.29 -18.93
CA VAL A 139 -20.56 -3.34 -18.95
C VAL A 139 -21.09 -3.35 -20.38
N GLU A 140 -22.26 -3.93 -20.59
CA GLU A 140 -22.98 -3.87 -21.87
C GLU A 140 -23.08 -2.42 -22.36
N GLY A 141 -22.71 -2.18 -23.63
CA GLY A 141 -22.55 -0.82 -24.18
C GLY A 141 -21.22 -0.13 -23.81
N GLY A 142 -20.34 -0.76 -23.06
CA GLY A 142 -18.94 -0.35 -22.87
C GLY A 142 -18.05 -0.73 -24.05
N PRO A 143 -16.86 -0.13 -24.19
CA PRO A 143 -15.92 -0.44 -25.28
C PRO A 143 -15.53 -1.92 -25.37
N LEU A 144 -15.49 -2.64 -24.27
CA LEU A 144 -15.20 -4.06 -24.18
C LEU A 144 -16.41 -4.90 -23.72
N GLY A 145 -17.62 -4.33 -23.78
CA GLY A 145 -18.85 -5.01 -23.35
C GLY A 145 -19.15 -6.30 -24.14
N LEU A 146 -18.75 -6.36 -25.42
CA LEU A 146 -18.87 -7.56 -26.24
C LEU A 146 -18.11 -8.77 -25.72
N LEU A 147 -17.11 -8.57 -24.84
CA LEU A 147 -16.36 -9.69 -24.23
C LEU A 147 -17.14 -10.42 -23.13
N GLY A 148 -18.28 -9.89 -22.67
CA GLY A 148 -19.10 -10.49 -21.62
C GLY A 148 -18.37 -10.66 -20.28
N LEU A 149 -17.41 -9.78 -19.98
CA LEU A 149 -16.57 -9.90 -18.78
C LEU A 149 -17.11 -9.14 -17.57
N ASP A 150 -18.19 -8.37 -17.70
CA ASP A 150 -18.80 -7.68 -16.56
C ASP A 150 -19.30 -8.69 -15.52
N GLY A 151 -19.05 -8.40 -14.25
CA GLY A 151 -19.42 -9.29 -13.16
C GLY A 151 -18.70 -10.64 -13.15
N THR A 152 -17.51 -10.77 -13.76
CA THR A 152 -16.77 -12.02 -13.85
C THR A 152 -15.46 -12.00 -13.04
N PHE A 153 -14.96 -13.18 -12.69
CA PHE A 153 -13.68 -13.33 -11.99
C PHE A 153 -12.46 -12.81 -12.79
N PRO A 154 -12.35 -13.02 -14.12
CA PRO A 154 -11.28 -12.41 -14.91
C PRO A 154 -11.23 -10.88 -14.85
N ALA A 155 -12.39 -10.21 -14.80
CA ALA A 155 -12.45 -8.75 -14.64
C ALA A 155 -11.85 -8.30 -13.31
N ILE A 156 -12.15 -9.02 -12.22
CA ILE A 156 -11.55 -8.77 -10.89
C ILE A 156 -10.03 -8.93 -10.97
N VAL A 157 -9.54 -10.04 -11.54
CA VAL A 157 -8.10 -10.29 -11.67
C VAL A 157 -7.43 -9.20 -12.50
N ALA A 158 -8.02 -8.77 -13.61
CA ALA A 158 -7.47 -7.68 -14.44
C ALA A 158 -7.36 -6.36 -13.65
N ALA A 159 -8.39 -5.99 -12.89
CA ALA A 159 -8.36 -4.80 -12.05
C ALA A 159 -7.36 -4.90 -10.88
N LEU A 160 -7.15 -6.10 -10.33
CA LEU A 160 -6.10 -6.33 -9.34
C LEU A 160 -4.70 -6.22 -9.94
N VAL A 161 -4.50 -6.72 -11.16
CA VAL A 161 -3.23 -6.56 -11.89
C VAL A 161 -2.97 -5.09 -12.21
N PHE A 162 -3.97 -4.35 -12.68
CA PHE A 162 -3.89 -2.90 -12.89
C PHE A 162 -3.32 -2.18 -11.66
N PHE A 163 -3.88 -2.45 -10.48
CA PHE A 163 -3.47 -1.83 -9.23
C PHE A 163 -2.05 -2.23 -8.81
N ASN A 164 -1.72 -3.52 -8.93
CA ASN A 164 -0.49 -4.10 -8.40
C ASN A 164 0.70 -4.10 -9.37
N TYR A 165 0.49 -3.84 -10.65
CA TYR A 165 1.54 -3.73 -11.67
C TYR A 165 2.65 -2.76 -11.25
N THR A 166 2.27 -1.61 -10.71
CA THR A 166 3.19 -0.59 -10.19
C THR A 166 4.14 -1.14 -9.12
N VAL A 167 3.63 -1.96 -8.21
CA VAL A 167 4.42 -2.54 -7.10
C VAL A 167 5.55 -3.40 -7.67
N VAL A 168 5.23 -4.25 -8.65
CA VAL A 168 6.23 -5.12 -9.30
C VAL A 168 7.25 -4.29 -10.07
N VAL A 169 6.78 -3.38 -10.93
CA VAL A 169 7.66 -2.55 -11.79
C VAL A 169 8.63 -1.74 -10.95
N ARG A 170 8.17 -1.11 -9.87
CA ARG A 170 9.03 -0.28 -9.01
C ARG A 170 10.00 -1.11 -8.16
N THR A 171 9.53 -2.20 -7.57
CA THR A 171 10.37 -3.03 -6.68
C THR A 171 11.45 -3.76 -7.49
N VAL A 172 11.05 -4.42 -8.58
CA VAL A 172 11.98 -5.17 -9.43
C VAL A 172 12.87 -4.21 -10.23
N GLY A 173 12.30 -3.13 -10.78
CA GLY A 173 13.02 -2.13 -11.55
C GLY A 173 14.07 -1.40 -10.72
N GLY A 174 13.74 -0.98 -9.49
CA GLY A 174 14.68 -0.34 -8.58
C GLY A 174 15.85 -1.25 -8.17
N MET A 175 15.61 -2.55 -8.04
CA MET A 175 16.68 -3.52 -7.85
C MET A 175 17.51 -3.70 -9.13
N TRP A 176 16.85 -3.81 -10.29
CA TRP A 176 17.50 -4.01 -11.59
C TRP A 176 18.42 -2.85 -11.96
N GLU A 177 18.02 -1.63 -11.66
CA GLU A 177 18.82 -0.41 -11.90
C GLU A 177 20.16 -0.42 -11.12
N ARG A 178 20.18 -1.09 -9.96
CA ARG A 178 21.37 -1.22 -9.09
C ARG A 178 22.19 -2.48 -9.33
N LEU A 179 21.72 -3.39 -10.18
CA LEU A 179 22.40 -4.65 -10.46
C LEU A 179 23.57 -4.41 -11.41
N ASP A 180 24.76 -4.93 -11.07
CA ASP A 180 25.94 -4.88 -11.93
C ASP A 180 25.66 -5.59 -13.27
N PRO A 181 25.82 -4.91 -14.42
CA PRO A 181 25.60 -5.52 -15.75
C PRO A 181 26.73 -6.46 -16.20
N ARG A 182 27.90 -6.42 -15.57
CA ARG A 182 29.09 -7.15 -16.00
C ARG A 182 28.89 -8.68 -16.05
N PRO A 183 28.22 -9.35 -15.08
CA PRO A 183 27.98 -10.79 -15.16
C PRO A 183 27.13 -11.19 -16.37
N GLU A 184 26.12 -10.40 -16.72
CA GLU A 184 25.29 -10.62 -17.91
C GLU A 184 26.09 -10.41 -19.19
N GLN A 185 26.92 -9.36 -19.25
CA GLN A 185 27.80 -9.07 -20.37
C GLN A 185 28.84 -10.18 -20.56
N ALA A 186 29.46 -10.70 -19.49
CA ALA A 186 30.39 -11.80 -19.54
C ALA A 186 29.75 -13.09 -20.10
N ALA A 187 28.53 -13.42 -19.64
CA ALA A 187 27.79 -14.56 -20.19
C ALA A 187 27.54 -14.41 -21.71
N ARG A 188 27.20 -13.20 -22.16
CA ARG A 188 27.00 -12.89 -23.58
C ARG A 188 28.30 -12.95 -24.39
N SER A 189 29.41 -12.49 -23.84
CA SER A 189 30.73 -12.59 -24.47
C SER A 189 31.20 -14.04 -24.63
N LEU A 190 30.71 -14.94 -23.74
CA LEU A 190 30.92 -16.39 -23.83
C LEU A 190 29.92 -17.08 -24.79
N GLY A 191 29.15 -16.32 -25.59
CA GLY A 191 28.26 -16.85 -26.62
C GLY A 191 26.82 -17.16 -26.12
N ALA A 192 26.46 -16.84 -24.88
CA ALA A 192 25.09 -17.05 -24.42
C ALA A 192 24.09 -16.10 -25.14
N PRO A 193 23.02 -16.64 -25.73
CA PRO A 193 21.97 -15.78 -26.31
C PRO A 193 21.30 -14.93 -25.21
N PRO A 194 20.69 -13.78 -25.55
CA PRO A 194 20.13 -12.82 -24.57
C PRO A 194 19.18 -13.46 -23.56
N TRP A 195 18.27 -14.33 -24.00
CA TRP A 195 17.30 -15.00 -23.14
C TRP A 195 17.97 -15.94 -22.13
N ARG A 196 19.06 -16.63 -22.55
CA ARG A 196 19.81 -17.54 -21.67
C ARG A 196 20.61 -16.76 -20.63
N ALA A 197 21.28 -15.67 -21.02
CA ALA A 197 21.94 -14.77 -20.09
C ALA A 197 20.94 -14.19 -19.07
N PHE A 198 19.75 -13.79 -19.51
CA PHE A 198 18.68 -13.33 -18.62
C PHE A 198 18.25 -14.42 -17.63
N THR A 199 17.90 -15.61 -18.09
CA THR A 199 17.36 -16.69 -17.22
C THR A 199 18.39 -17.29 -16.28
N THR A 200 19.68 -17.35 -16.68
CA THR A 200 20.73 -17.97 -15.86
C THR A 200 21.49 -16.99 -14.97
N VAL A 201 21.53 -15.70 -15.30
CA VAL A 201 22.30 -14.69 -14.57
C VAL A 201 21.39 -13.63 -13.96
N THR A 202 20.61 -12.92 -14.81
CA THR A 202 19.85 -11.74 -14.36
C THR A 202 18.63 -12.13 -13.54
N LEU A 203 17.82 -13.10 -13.99
CA LEU A 203 16.61 -13.53 -13.30
C LEU A 203 16.89 -14.11 -11.89
N PRO A 204 17.90 -14.98 -11.69
CA PRO A 204 18.28 -15.42 -10.35
C PRO A 204 18.70 -14.28 -9.41
N ALA A 205 19.40 -13.26 -9.95
CA ALA A 205 19.79 -12.08 -9.18
C ALA A 205 18.58 -11.19 -8.81
N LEU A 206 17.55 -11.14 -9.65
CA LEU A 206 16.30 -10.40 -9.39
C LEU A 206 15.29 -11.19 -8.52
N THR A 207 15.48 -12.48 -8.33
CA THR A 207 14.54 -13.34 -7.60
C THR A 207 14.17 -12.81 -6.21
N PRO A 208 15.08 -12.23 -5.39
CA PRO A 208 14.71 -11.66 -4.08
C PRO A 208 13.75 -10.47 -4.22
N ALA A 209 13.95 -9.61 -5.21
CA ALA A 209 13.06 -8.47 -5.47
C ALA A 209 11.70 -8.93 -6.01
N ILE A 210 11.69 -9.89 -6.92
CA ILE A 210 10.47 -10.51 -7.46
C ILE A 210 9.68 -11.19 -6.33
N ALA A 211 10.33 -11.97 -5.47
CA ALA A 211 9.68 -12.62 -4.34
C ALA A 211 9.12 -11.61 -3.33
N SER A 212 9.83 -10.51 -3.09
CA SER A 212 9.35 -9.43 -2.21
C SER A 212 8.14 -8.72 -2.81
N ALA A 213 8.17 -8.39 -4.11
CA ALA A 213 7.04 -7.79 -4.81
C ALA A 213 5.84 -8.74 -4.83
N ALA A 214 6.05 -10.02 -5.19
CA ALA A 214 5.00 -11.04 -5.22
C ALA A 214 4.30 -11.20 -3.86
N ALA A 215 5.06 -11.15 -2.77
CA ALA A 215 4.51 -11.23 -1.41
C ALA A 215 3.56 -10.07 -1.08
N ILE A 216 3.96 -8.85 -1.45
CA ILE A 216 3.15 -7.64 -1.23
C ILE A 216 1.91 -7.68 -2.13
N VAL A 217 2.08 -8.05 -3.40
CA VAL A 217 0.97 -8.17 -4.37
C VAL A 217 -0.04 -9.23 -3.94
N PHE A 218 0.45 -10.40 -3.48
CA PHE A 218 -0.45 -11.44 -2.96
C PHE A 218 -1.29 -10.94 -1.78
N LEU A 219 -0.66 -10.24 -0.85
CA LEU A 219 -1.36 -9.64 0.28
C LEU A 219 -2.45 -8.68 -0.20
N PHE A 220 -2.11 -7.73 -1.08
CA PHE A 220 -3.08 -6.76 -1.60
C PHE A 220 -4.19 -7.40 -2.43
N CYS A 221 -3.89 -8.46 -3.17
CA CYS A 221 -4.92 -9.22 -3.89
C CYS A 221 -5.82 -10.01 -2.94
N ALA A 222 -5.26 -10.70 -1.93
CA ALA A 222 -6.02 -11.52 -1.00
C ALA A 222 -6.91 -10.70 -0.06
N THR A 223 -6.52 -9.44 0.23
CA THR A 223 -7.29 -8.50 1.07
C THR A 223 -8.04 -7.45 0.26
N ALA A 224 -8.19 -7.65 -1.06
CA ALA A 224 -8.89 -6.70 -1.91
C ALA A 224 -10.39 -6.71 -1.61
N PHE A 225 -10.92 -5.55 -1.25
CA PHE A 225 -12.33 -5.36 -0.90
C PHE A 225 -13.07 -4.53 -1.95
N GLY A 226 -12.76 -3.24 -2.12
CA GLY A 226 -13.52 -2.31 -2.95
C GLY A 226 -13.62 -2.74 -4.43
N ILE A 227 -12.53 -3.25 -5.02
CA ILE A 227 -12.52 -3.77 -6.40
C ILE A 227 -13.47 -4.97 -6.51
N VAL A 228 -13.38 -5.92 -5.57
CA VAL A 228 -14.18 -7.15 -5.59
C VAL A 228 -15.65 -6.83 -5.38
N LEU A 229 -15.97 -5.93 -4.46
CA LEU A 229 -17.34 -5.53 -4.16
C LEU A 229 -18.03 -4.86 -5.36
N VAL A 230 -17.30 -4.00 -6.10
CA VAL A 230 -17.82 -3.29 -7.29
C VAL A 230 -17.94 -4.19 -8.50
N LEU A 231 -16.95 -5.08 -8.76
CA LEU A 231 -16.89 -5.90 -9.98
C LEU A 231 -17.48 -7.30 -9.81
N GLY A 232 -17.33 -7.92 -8.64
CA GLY A 232 -17.72 -9.31 -8.41
C GLY A 232 -19.13 -9.48 -7.86
N GLY A 233 -19.65 -8.45 -7.20
CA GLY A 233 -20.92 -8.48 -6.50
C GLY A 233 -21.01 -9.69 -5.54
N LEU A 234 -22.20 -10.26 -5.39
CA LEU A 234 -22.44 -11.44 -4.55
C LEU A 234 -21.95 -12.77 -5.18
N ARG A 235 -21.74 -12.80 -6.50
CA ARG A 235 -21.39 -14.03 -7.24
C ARG A 235 -19.92 -14.41 -7.07
N PHE A 236 -19.02 -13.45 -7.11
CA PHE A 236 -17.57 -13.64 -7.02
C PHE A 236 -16.99 -12.94 -5.78
N GLY A 237 -17.73 -12.99 -4.66
CA GLY A 237 -17.27 -12.47 -3.38
C GLY A 237 -16.03 -13.21 -2.87
N THR A 238 -15.35 -12.57 -1.93
CA THR A 238 -14.20 -13.10 -1.17
C THR A 238 -14.53 -13.12 0.31
N ILE A 239 -13.64 -13.63 1.15
CA ILE A 239 -13.81 -13.56 2.60
C ILE A 239 -14.03 -12.13 3.07
N GLU A 240 -13.29 -11.15 2.51
CA GLU A 240 -13.43 -9.73 2.85
C GLU A 240 -14.83 -9.18 2.55
N THR A 241 -15.35 -9.49 1.36
CA THR A 241 -16.70 -9.03 0.98
C THR A 241 -17.78 -9.77 1.79
N GLU A 242 -17.55 -11.02 2.15
CA GLU A 242 -18.49 -11.79 2.97
C GLU A 242 -18.56 -11.27 4.40
N ILE A 243 -17.42 -10.90 5.02
CA ILE A 243 -17.41 -10.23 6.33
C ILE A 243 -18.32 -8.99 6.30
N TRP A 244 -18.21 -8.19 5.24
CA TRP A 244 -19.05 -7.01 5.07
C TRP A 244 -20.53 -7.36 4.89
N VAL A 245 -20.83 -8.36 4.06
CA VAL A 245 -22.22 -8.82 3.82
C VAL A 245 -22.85 -9.37 5.09
N GLN A 246 -22.13 -10.23 5.84
CA GLN A 246 -22.62 -10.79 7.10
C GLN A 246 -22.88 -9.69 8.15
N THR A 247 -22.00 -8.67 8.20
CA THR A 247 -22.14 -7.58 9.16
C THR A 247 -23.26 -6.61 8.80
N THR A 248 -23.40 -6.23 7.51
CA THR A 248 -24.24 -5.10 7.09
C THR A 248 -25.58 -5.51 6.50
N GLN A 249 -25.69 -6.72 5.94
CA GLN A 249 -26.91 -7.21 5.30
C GLN A 249 -27.63 -8.28 6.15
N PHE A 250 -26.88 -9.26 6.66
CA PHE A 250 -27.45 -10.34 7.47
C PHE A 250 -27.41 -10.05 8.97
N LEU A 251 -26.62 -9.07 9.42
CA LEU A 251 -26.39 -8.73 10.82
C LEU A 251 -25.90 -9.91 11.67
N ASP A 252 -25.28 -10.90 11.02
CA ASP A 252 -24.65 -12.04 11.69
C ASP A 252 -23.21 -11.71 12.06
N LEU A 253 -23.08 -11.05 13.22
CA LEU A 253 -21.78 -10.63 13.75
C LEU A 253 -20.89 -11.81 14.14
N ARG A 254 -21.48 -12.96 14.46
CA ARG A 254 -20.74 -14.16 14.82
C ARG A 254 -20.08 -14.78 13.60
N ALA A 255 -20.82 -14.99 12.51
CA ALA A 255 -20.25 -15.48 11.26
C ALA A 255 -19.18 -14.52 10.72
N ALA A 256 -19.43 -13.21 10.78
CA ALA A 256 -18.46 -12.19 10.40
C ALA A 256 -17.17 -12.27 11.24
N ALA A 257 -17.27 -12.51 12.55
CA ALA A 257 -16.11 -12.65 13.44
C ALA A 257 -15.29 -13.91 13.11
N VAL A 258 -15.94 -15.06 12.90
CA VAL A 258 -15.29 -16.31 12.48
C VAL A 258 -14.58 -16.14 11.14
N LEU A 259 -15.24 -15.56 10.14
CA LEU A 259 -14.62 -15.26 8.83
C LEU A 259 -13.42 -14.33 8.95
N SER A 260 -13.48 -13.34 9.85
CA SER A 260 -12.36 -12.43 10.11
C SER A 260 -11.16 -13.16 10.73
N VAL A 261 -11.40 -14.12 11.63
CA VAL A 261 -10.33 -15.00 12.16
C VAL A 261 -9.71 -15.85 11.04
N VAL A 262 -10.54 -16.42 10.16
CA VAL A 262 -10.04 -17.17 8.98
C VAL A 262 -9.19 -16.28 8.09
N GLN A 263 -9.62 -15.04 7.83
CA GLN A 263 -8.87 -14.07 7.04
C GLN A 263 -7.53 -13.71 7.69
N LEU A 264 -7.50 -13.50 9.01
CA LEU A 264 -6.25 -13.26 9.76
C LEU A 264 -5.28 -14.44 9.62
N VAL A 265 -5.77 -15.67 9.65
CA VAL A 265 -4.95 -16.88 9.43
C VAL A 265 -4.40 -16.92 8.00
N VAL A 266 -5.23 -16.68 6.99
CA VAL A 266 -4.81 -16.65 5.57
C VAL A 266 -3.73 -15.60 5.33
N VAL A 267 -3.94 -14.39 5.83
CA VAL A 267 -2.98 -13.28 5.73
C VAL A 267 -1.70 -13.60 6.51
N GLY A 268 -1.81 -14.05 7.75
CA GLY A 268 -0.68 -14.42 8.60
C GLY A 268 0.19 -15.52 7.99
N ALA A 269 -0.43 -16.57 7.46
CA ALA A 269 0.25 -17.64 6.74
C ALA A 269 0.97 -17.11 5.51
N SER A 270 0.32 -16.24 4.73
CA SER A 270 0.91 -15.62 3.54
C SER A 270 2.14 -14.79 3.87
N LEU A 271 2.07 -13.97 4.92
CA LEU A 271 3.20 -13.17 5.41
C LEU A 271 4.35 -14.05 5.92
N TRP A 272 4.03 -15.12 6.64
CA TRP A 272 5.03 -16.07 7.14
C TRP A 272 5.77 -16.78 5.99
N PHE A 273 5.03 -17.32 5.00
CA PHE A 273 5.63 -17.94 3.81
C PHE A 273 6.51 -16.95 3.04
N SER A 274 6.05 -15.70 2.90
CA SER A 274 6.77 -14.63 2.23
C SER A 274 8.08 -14.27 2.94
N ALA A 275 8.05 -14.16 4.28
CA ALA A 275 9.23 -13.89 5.09
C ALA A 275 10.26 -15.02 4.98
N ARG A 276 9.80 -16.28 5.04
CA ARG A 276 10.67 -17.45 4.92
C ARG A 276 11.28 -17.59 3.51
N ALA A 277 10.52 -17.28 2.47
CA ALA A 277 11.03 -17.30 1.09
C ALA A 277 12.12 -16.24 0.87
N ARG A 278 11.98 -15.05 1.48
CA ARG A 278 13.00 -13.99 1.43
C ARG A 278 14.29 -14.40 2.15
N GLN A 279 14.21 -14.88 3.38
CA GLN A 279 15.38 -15.28 4.19
C GLN A 279 16.25 -16.34 3.50
N ARG A 280 15.65 -17.27 2.75
CA ARG A 280 16.37 -18.31 2.02
C ARG A 280 17.12 -17.80 0.78
N ARG A 281 16.81 -16.60 0.30
CA ARG A 281 17.30 -16.06 -0.99
C ARG A 281 18.11 -14.77 -0.85
N GLU A 282 18.22 -14.19 0.36
CA GLU A 282 19.10 -13.05 0.63
C GLU A 282 20.55 -13.48 0.53
N ARG A 283 21.14 -13.36 -0.68
CA ARG A 283 22.58 -13.41 -0.89
C ARG A 283 23.11 -11.99 -0.90
N ALA A 284 24.30 -11.77 -0.38
CA ALA A 284 25.00 -10.50 -0.52
C ALA A 284 25.25 -10.26 -2.02
N LEU A 285 24.47 -9.33 -2.60
CA LEU A 285 24.67 -8.84 -3.96
C LEU A 285 25.46 -7.55 -3.86
N ASP A 286 26.55 -7.43 -4.63
CA ASP A 286 27.25 -6.16 -4.82
C ASP A 286 26.33 -5.23 -5.64
N LEU A 287 25.63 -4.34 -4.93
CA LEU A 287 24.76 -3.35 -5.53
C LEU A 287 25.59 -2.10 -5.82
N ARG A 288 25.79 -1.80 -7.09
CA ARG A 288 26.44 -0.56 -7.56
C ARG A 288 25.44 0.22 -8.38
N THR A 289 25.23 1.47 -8.02
CA THR A 289 24.42 2.37 -8.84
C THR A 289 25.32 2.91 -9.95
N ASP A 290 25.15 2.40 -11.16
CA ASP A 290 25.79 2.95 -12.35
C ASP A 290 24.71 3.56 -13.26
N PRO A 291 24.58 4.90 -13.27
CA PRO A 291 23.63 5.60 -14.14
C PRO A 291 23.88 5.34 -15.64
N ALA A 292 25.10 4.94 -16.01
CA ALA A 292 25.47 4.61 -17.39
C ALA A 292 25.00 3.24 -17.85
N ALA A 293 24.52 2.39 -16.94
CA ALA A 293 24.09 1.02 -17.26
C ALA A 293 22.80 0.93 -18.10
N ALA A 294 22.02 2.03 -18.23
CA ALA A 294 20.83 2.04 -19.08
C ALA A 294 21.21 2.19 -20.56
N ARG A 295 20.70 1.27 -21.38
CA ARG A 295 21.00 1.21 -22.83
C ARG A 295 19.84 1.75 -23.67
N PRO A 296 20.09 2.22 -24.93
CA PRO A 296 19.01 2.58 -25.85
C PRO A 296 18.09 1.40 -26.11
N LEU A 297 16.78 1.67 -26.21
CA LEU A 297 15.76 0.67 -26.55
C LEU A 297 15.94 0.22 -28.00
N ARG A 298 16.12 -1.08 -28.24
CA ARG A 298 16.36 -1.68 -29.56
C ARG A 298 15.14 -2.45 -30.04
N LEU A 299 14.22 -1.78 -30.71
CA LEU A 299 13.01 -2.40 -31.27
C LEU A 299 13.30 -3.15 -32.58
N LEU A 300 14.18 -2.58 -33.41
CA LEU A 300 14.60 -3.13 -34.69
C LEU A 300 16.12 -3.08 -34.80
N GLU A 301 16.71 -4.14 -35.32
CA GLU A 301 18.16 -4.25 -35.57
C GLU A 301 18.40 -4.51 -37.07
N ARG A 302 19.35 -3.80 -37.67
CA ARG A 302 19.81 -4.06 -39.05
C ARG A 302 20.89 -5.12 -39.03
N THR A 303 20.58 -6.28 -39.59
CA THR A 303 21.54 -7.39 -39.74
C THR A 303 21.57 -7.81 -41.21
N GLY A 304 22.74 -7.64 -41.88
CA GLY A 304 22.88 -8.00 -43.29
C GLY A 304 21.96 -7.23 -44.26
N GLY A 305 21.67 -5.93 -43.97
CA GLY A 305 20.79 -5.09 -44.79
C GLY A 305 19.30 -5.31 -44.57
N ARG A 306 18.87 -6.30 -43.79
CA ARG A 306 17.47 -6.59 -43.47
C ARG A 306 17.12 -6.10 -42.05
N LEU A 307 15.94 -5.51 -41.89
CA LEU A 307 15.38 -5.19 -40.57
C LEU A 307 14.88 -6.48 -39.90
N ARG A 308 15.41 -6.78 -38.72
CA ARG A 308 14.97 -7.90 -37.88
C ARG A 308 14.40 -7.37 -36.55
N PRO A 309 13.47 -8.11 -35.91
CA PRO A 309 13.02 -7.81 -34.57
C PRO A 309 14.20 -7.72 -33.61
N GLY A 310 14.36 -6.58 -32.93
CA GLY A 310 15.38 -6.40 -31.91
C GLY A 310 15.05 -7.18 -30.62
N ALA A 311 16.04 -7.41 -29.80
CA ALA A 311 15.89 -8.17 -28.55
C ALA A 311 14.89 -7.55 -27.55
N ASP A 312 14.63 -6.25 -27.67
CA ASP A 312 13.74 -5.52 -26.76
C ASP A 312 12.29 -5.42 -27.27
N LEU A 313 11.99 -5.94 -28.48
CA LEU A 313 10.66 -5.79 -29.08
C LEU A 313 9.58 -6.48 -28.24
N ALA A 314 9.79 -7.71 -27.80
CA ALA A 314 8.81 -8.44 -27.02
C ALA A 314 8.52 -7.78 -25.65
N PRO A 315 9.53 -7.46 -24.80
CA PRO A 315 9.26 -6.75 -23.53
C PRO A 315 8.66 -5.36 -23.75
N ALA A 316 9.04 -4.64 -24.81
CA ALA A 316 8.45 -3.33 -25.14
C ALA A 316 6.97 -3.45 -25.55
N ALA A 317 6.64 -4.45 -26.40
CA ALA A 317 5.26 -4.72 -26.83
C ALA A 317 4.36 -5.09 -25.63
N VAL A 318 4.83 -5.98 -24.74
CA VAL A 318 4.09 -6.32 -23.51
C VAL A 318 3.90 -5.09 -22.63
N THR A 319 4.94 -4.28 -22.44
CA THR A 319 4.86 -3.06 -21.64
C THR A 319 3.88 -2.05 -22.25
N ALA A 320 3.94 -1.84 -23.57
CA ALA A 320 3.02 -0.96 -24.27
C ALA A 320 1.57 -1.45 -24.18
N LEU A 321 1.33 -2.76 -24.37
CA LEU A 321 0.00 -3.36 -24.23
C LEU A 321 -0.55 -3.14 -22.81
N VAL A 322 0.25 -3.32 -21.78
CA VAL A 322 -0.16 -3.08 -20.38
C VAL A 322 -0.42 -1.60 -20.16
N VAL A 323 0.50 -0.72 -20.53
CA VAL A 323 0.37 0.73 -20.30
C VAL A 323 -0.84 1.30 -21.03
N VAL A 324 -1.07 0.90 -22.27
CA VAL A 324 -2.20 1.43 -23.08
C VAL A 324 -3.50 0.67 -22.80
N GLY A 325 -3.47 -0.67 -22.86
CA GLY A 325 -4.68 -1.50 -22.79
C GLY A 325 -5.18 -1.71 -21.36
N LEU A 326 -4.26 -1.97 -20.41
CA LEU A 326 -4.68 -2.26 -19.03
C LEU A 326 -4.72 -0.99 -18.17
N LEU A 327 -3.76 -0.05 -18.31
CA LEU A 327 -3.69 1.12 -17.42
C LEU A 327 -4.40 2.34 -18.00
N ALA A 328 -4.14 2.72 -19.23
CA ALA A 328 -4.73 3.95 -19.81
C ALA A 328 -6.21 3.78 -20.19
N LEU A 329 -6.56 2.67 -20.84
CA LEU A 329 -7.89 2.47 -21.39
C LEU A 329 -9.01 2.58 -20.35
N PRO A 330 -8.97 1.94 -19.16
CA PRO A 330 -10.01 2.10 -18.15
C PRO A 330 -10.15 3.54 -17.65
N LEU A 331 -9.02 4.24 -17.44
CA LEU A 331 -9.02 5.61 -16.94
C LEU A 331 -9.55 6.60 -17.97
N VAL A 332 -9.12 6.47 -19.23
CA VAL A 332 -9.60 7.31 -20.33
C VAL A 332 -11.08 7.08 -20.56
N ASN A 333 -11.52 5.80 -20.54
CA ASN A 333 -12.94 5.48 -20.69
C ASN A 333 -13.78 6.05 -19.53
N LEU A 334 -13.32 5.95 -18.29
CA LEU A 334 -13.99 6.56 -17.14
C LEU A 334 -14.13 8.07 -17.33
N LEU A 335 -13.03 8.75 -17.72
CA LEU A 335 -13.02 10.18 -17.97
C LEU A 335 -14.00 10.56 -19.11
N VAL A 336 -13.94 9.89 -20.26
CA VAL A 336 -14.83 10.15 -21.40
C VAL A 336 -16.29 9.94 -21.03
N ARG A 337 -16.61 8.84 -20.33
CA ARG A 337 -17.99 8.52 -19.95
C ARG A 337 -18.53 9.45 -18.88
N SER A 338 -17.69 10.02 -18.00
CA SER A 338 -18.14 11.00 -17.00
C SER A 338 -18.67 12.30 -17.65
N PHE A 339 -18.22 12.63 -18.88
CA PHE A 339 -18.71 13.77 -19.66
C PHE A 339 -19.85 13.40 -20.64
N ARG A 340 -20.42 12.20 -20.52
CA ARG A 340 -21.55 11.76 -21.35
C ARG A 340 -22.80 11.53 -20.50
N ALA A 341 -23.90 12.20 -20.85
CA ALA A 341 -25.22 11.96 -20.30
C ALA A 341 -26.18 11.63 -21.45
N SER A 342 -26.95 10.54 -21.32
CA SER A 342 -27.90 10.10 -22.35
C SER A 342 -27.29 9.99 -23.77
N GLY A 343 -26.01 9.57 -23.86
CA GLY A 343 -25.30 9.39 -25.14
C GLY A 343 -24.68 10.64 -25.74
N THR A 344 -24.95 11.83 -25.20
CA THR A 344 -24.44 13.13 -25.69
C THR A 344 -23.34 13.67 -24.73
N TRP A 345 -22.48 14.54 -25.26
CA TRP A 345 -21.50 15.26 -24.44
C TRP A 345 -22.23 16.30 -23.59
N SER A 346 -22.05 16.21 -22.25
CA SER A 346 -22.74 17.06 -21.30
C SER A 346 -21.97 17.17 -20.00
N LEU A 347 -22.11 18.29 -19.31
CA LEU A 347 -21.65 18.48 -17.93
C LEU A 347 -22.71 18.09 -16.89
N ALA A 348 -23.87 17.54 -17.31
CA ALA A 348 -24.97 17.22 -16.41
C ALA A 348 -24.55 16.32 -15.24
N ASN A 349 -23.69 15.32 -15.49
CA ASN A 349 -23.18 14.45 -14.43
C ASN A 349 -22.42 15.22 -13.33
N TYR A 350 -21.69 16.28 -13.72
CA TYR A 350 -20.96 17.13 -12.77
C TYR A 350 -21.87 18.15 -12.07
N VAL A 351 -22.87 18.69 -12.78
CA VAL A 351 -23.89 19.57 -12.20
C VAL A 351 -24.69 18.80 -11.16
N ASN A 352 -25.09 17.57 -11.45
CA ASN A 352 -25.84 16.71 -10.55
C ASN A 352 -25.08 16.34 -9.26
N LEU A 353 -23.75 16.50 -9.21
CA LEU A 353 -22.99 16.32 -7.96
C LEU A 353 -23.42 17.27 -6.82
N GLY A 354 -24.10 18.39 -7.16
CA GLY A 354 -24.71 19.29 -6.18
C GLY A 354 -26.09 18.83 -5.67
N THR A 355 -26.56 17.66 -6.09
CA THR A 355 -27.87 17.09 -5.69
C THR A 355 -27.67 15.82 -4.85
N THR A 356 -28.76 15.29 -4.29
CA THR A 356 -28.80 14.00 -3.58
C THR A 356 -29.01 12.79 -4.51
N GLY A 357 -29.00 13.02 -5.82
CA GLY A 357 -29.23 11.98 -6.83
C GLY A 357 -30.69 11.63 -7.07
N GLY A 358 -30.94 10.79 -8.09
CA GLY A 358 -32.28 10.32 -8.43
C GLY A 358 -32.89 9.49 -7.30
N ALA A 359 -34.18 9.74 -7.00
CA ALA A 359 -34.92 9.11 -5.90
C ALA A 359 -34.23 9.27 -4.52
N ASN A 360 -33.59 10.41 -4.27
CA ASN A 360 -32.82 10.69 -3.04
C ASN A 360 -31.86 9.54 -2.70
N ALA A 361 -31.06 9.13 -3.67
CA ALA A 361 -30.11 8.04 -3.52
C ALA A 361 -29.09 8.27 -2.41
N LEU A 362 -28.81 9.54 -2.08
CA LEU A 362 -27.88 10.00 -1.08
C LEU A 362 -28.58 10.84 0.01
N SER A 363 -28.00 10.83 1.19
CA SER A 363 -28.39 11.70 2.33
C SER A 363 -27.75 13.09 2.28
N VAL A 364 -26.65 13.23 1.55
CA VAL A 364 -25.87 14.47 1.37
C VAL A 364 -25.46 14.60 -0.09
N THR A 365 -25.07 15.78 -0.53
CA THR A 365 -24.53 15.99 -1.87
C THR A 365 -23.13 15.37 -2.02
N VAL A 366 -22.71 15.12 -3.26
CA VAL A 366 -21.33 14.59 -3.52
C VAL A 366 -20.27 15.61 -3.12
N TRP A 367 -20.55 16.91 -3.22
CA TRP A 367 -19.61 17.94 -2.78
C TRP A 367 -19.44 17.98 -1.27
N GLU A 368 -20.51 17.80 -0.50
CA GLU A 368 -20.44 17.66 0.97
C GLU A 368 -19.64 16.40 1.36
N ALA A 369 -19.88 15.27 0.69
CA ALA A 369 -19.10 14.04 0.89
C ALA A 369 -17.62 14.23 0.52
N THR A 370 -17.31 15.04 -0.51
CA THR A 370 -15.94 15.39 -0.88
C THR A 370 -15.26 16.21 0.22
N ALA A 371 -15.96 17.23 0.75
CA ALA A 371 -15.46 18.03 1.87
C ALA A 371 -15.23 17.17 3.12
N ASN A 372 -16.16 16.28 3.45
CA ASN A 372 -16.02 15.30 4.54
C ASN A 372 -14.79 14.41 4.34
N SER A 373 -14.60 13.85 3.13
CA SER A 373 -13.44 13.03 2.82
C SER A 373 -12.12 13.78 2.99
N LEU A 374 -12.04 15.02 2.53
CA LEU A 374 -10.85 15.85 2.67
C LEU A 374 -10.54 16.15 4.14
N ARG A 375 -11.55 16.52 4.92
CA ARG A 375 -11.40 16.76 6.36
C ARG A 375 -10.92 15.51 7.09
N ILE A 376 -11.60 14.37 6.88
CA ILE A 376 -11.27 13.09 7.49
C ILE A 376 -9.85 12.67 7.10
N ALA A 377 -9.47 12.82 5.82
CA ALA A 377 -8.13 12.49 5.35
C ALA A 377 -7.03 13.38 5.96
N VAL A 378 -7.31 14.66 6.20
CA VAL A 378 -6.39 15.56 6.92
C VAL A 378 -6.22 15.08 8.37
N ASP A 379 -7.31 14.85 9.08
CA ASP A 379 -7.28 14.40 10.49
C ASP A 379 -6.54 13.05 10.62
N ALA A 380 -6.88 12.08 9.77
CA ALA A 380 -6.22 10.77 9.73
C ALA A 380 -4.72 10.88 9.41
N THR A 381 -4.36 11.76 8.48
CA THR A 381 -2.96 12.00 8.11
C THR A 381 -2.17 12.61 9.27
N LEU A 382 -2.73 13.58 9.97
CA LEU A 382 -2.08 14.19 11.13
C LEU A 382 -1.83 13.17 12.24
N ILE A 383 -2.82 12.33 12.54
CA ILE A 383 -2.69 11.23 13.51
C ILE A 383 -1.61 10.24 13.03
N ALA A 384 -1.71 9.75 11.79
CA ALA A 384 -0.81 8.74 11.26
C ALA A 384 0.64 9.23 11.18
N VAL A 385 0.87 10.48 10.74
CA VAL A 385 2.20 11.07 10.65
C VAL A 385 2.79 11.32 12.04
N THR A 386 1.99 11.77 12.99
CA THR A 386 2.44 11.96 14.37
C THR A 386 2.87 10.62 14.99
N VAL A 387 1.97 9.63 14.99
CA VAL A 387 2.24 8.30 15.56
C VAL A 387 3.38 7.61 14.82
N GLY A 388 3.32 7.56 13.48
CA GLY A 388 4.32 6.89 12.66
C GLY A 388 5.72 7.52 12.75
N THR A 389 5.80 8.84 12.90
CA THR A 389 7.08 9.55 13.10
C THR A 389 7.67 9.24 14.47
N LEU A 390 6.87 9.23 15.53
CA LEU A 390 7.32 8.84 16.87
C LEU A 390 7.88 7.41 16.86
N VAL A 391 7.18 6.47 16.22
CA VAL A 391 7.66 5.09 16.03
C VAL A 391 8.98 5.07 15.27
N ALA A 392 9.06 5.75 14.12
CA ALA A 392 10.26 5.77 13.29
C ALA A 392 11.45 6.37 14.04
N LEU A 393 11.26 7.42 14.85
CA LEU A 393 12.29 8.00 15.69
C LEU A 393 12.82 6.99 16.73
N VAL A 394 11.94 6.25 17.39
CA VAL A 394 12.34 5.22 18.38
C VAL A 394 13.05 4.05 17.68
N VAL A 395 12.46 3.52 16.60
CA VAL A 395 12.97 2.35 15.87
C VAL A 395 14.26 2.65 15.10
N SER A 396 14.53 3.92 14.74
CA SER A 396 15.78 4.32 14.10
C SER A 396 16.99 4.25 15.03
N ARG A 397 16.78 4.16 16.35
CA ARG A 397 17.88 4.11 17.34
C ARG A 397 18.51 2.72 17.37
N ARG A 398 19.85 2.69 17.52
CA ARG A 398 20.63 1.46 17.62
C ARG A 398 21.25 1.32 19.02
N PRO A 399 20.50 0.82 20.00
CA PRO A 399 21.04 0.65 21.35
C PRO A 399 22.12 -0.42 21.37
N ARG A 400 23.08 -0.26 22.29
CA ARG A 400 24.20 -1.21 22.48
C ARG A 400 23.77 -2.47 23.22
N SER A 401 22.77 -2.39 24.10
CA SER A 401 22.30 -3.53 24.89
C SER A 401 21.43 -4.49 24.06
N ARG A 402 21.63 -5.80 24.26
CA ARG A 402 20.82 -6.85 23.58
C ARG A 402 19.31 -6.74 23.89
N PRO A 403 18.87 -6.52 25.17
CA PRO A 403 17.44 -6.41 25.48
C PRO A 403 16.80 -5.20 24.79
N ALA A 404 17.46 -4.03 24.78
CA ALA A 404 16.91 -2.86 24.09
C ALA A 404 16.81 -3.04 22.56
N ARG A 405 17.76 -3.77 21.94
CA ARG A 405 17.66 -4.12 20.51
C ARG A 405 16.47 -5.04 20.23
N ARG A 406 16.23 -6.03 21.13
CA ARG A 406 15.05 -6.91 21.00
C ARG A 406 13.75 -6.12 21.18
N ALA A 407 13.68 -5.23 22.15
CA ALA A 407 12.51 -4.38 22.39
C ALA A 407 12.21 -3.48 21.18
N ILE A 408 13.23 -2.84 20.58
CA ILE A 408 13.05 -2.04 19.35
C ILE A 408 12.63 -2.90 18.17
N GLY A 409 13.19 -4.10 18.00
CA GLY A 409 12.77 -5.04 16.95
C GLY A 409 11.32 -5.51 17.13
N ALA A 410 10.92 -5.80 18.37
CA ALA A 410 9.54 -6.13 18.70
C ALA A 410 8.58 -4.96 18.40
N LEU A 411 8.98 -3.74 18.75
CA LEU A 411 8.21 -2.52 18.44
C LEU A 411 8.04 -2.33 16.92
N ASP A 412 9.12 -2.47 16.13
CA ASP A 412 9.06 -2.40 14.67
C ASP A 412 8.08 -3.44 14.10
N SER A 413 8.18 -4.69 14.57
CA SER A 413 7.28 -5.77 14.16
C SER A 413 5.82 -5.50 14.54
N LEU A 414 5.57 -5.01 15.76
CA LEU A 414 4.24 -4.72 16.27
C LEU A 414 3.52 -3.64 15.43
N PHE A 415 4.24 -2.58 15.06
CA PHE A 415 3.68 -1.52 14.20
C PHE A 415 3.54 -1.93 12.73
N MET A 416 4.07 -3.08 12.33
CA MET A 416 3.80 -3.66 11.01
C MET A 416 2.59 -4.59 11.00
N LEU A 417 2.04 -5.00 12.15
CA LEU A 417 0.87 -5.88 12.21
C LEU A 417 -0.36 -5.32 11.48
N PRO A 418 -0.69 -4.00 11.58
CA PRO A 418 -1.84 -3.47 10.84
C PRO A 418 -1.74 -3.61 9.32
N LEU A 419 -0.54 -3.72 8.74
CA LEU A 419 -0.39 -4.05 7.30
C LEU A 419 -0.84 -5.48 6.96
N GLY A 420 -0.79 -6.36 7.95
CA GLY A 420 -1.22 -7.76 7.81
C GLY A 420 -2.68 -7.98 8.19
N VAL A 421 -3.38 -6.96 8.65
CA VAL A 421 -4.81 -7.01 8.96
C VAL A 421 -5.55 -6.15 7.94
N SER A 422 -6.64 -6.67 7.39
CA SER A 422 -7.38 -5.91 6.38
C SER A 422 -8.07 -4.69 6.99
N ALA A 423 -8.29 -3.67 6.17
CA ALA A 423 -9.07 -2.50 6.57
C ALA A 423 -10.52 -2.86 6.96
N VAL A 424 -11.10 -3.88 6.31
CA VAL A 424 -12.42 -4.44 6.64
C VAL A 424 -12.42 -5.01 8.06
N THR A 425 -11.44 -5.83 8.40
CA THR A 425 -11.30 -6.40 9.75
C THR A 425 -11.09 -5.32 10.81
N VAL A 426 -10.33 -4.27 10.51
CA VAL A 426 -10.15 -3.11 11.40
C VAL A 426 -11.49 -2.39 11.59
N GLY A 427 -12.22 -2.07 10.52
CA GLY A 427 -13.51 -1.38 10.58
C GLY A 427 -14.57 -2.18 11.34
N PHE A 428 -14.66 -3.47 11.09
CA PHE A 428 -15.56 -4.38 11.82
C PHE A 428 -15.17 -4.49 13.30
N GLY A 429 -13.88 -4.60 13.61
CA GLY A 429 -13.39 -4.58 14.99
C GLY A 429 -13.77 -3.29 15.73
N PHE A 430 -13.65 -2.13 15.08
CA PHE A 430 -14.11 -0.84 15.62
C PHE A 430 -15.63 -0.84 15.87
N LEU A 431 -16.40 -1.35 14.93
CA LEU A 431 -17.86 -1.46 15.07
C LEU A 431 -18.23 -2.28 16.32
N LEU A 432 -17.57 -3.39 16.58
CA LEU A 432 -17.82 -4.25 17.75
C LEU A 432 -17.38 -3.61 19.06
N THR A 433 -16.21 -2.94 19.05
CA THR A 433 -15.54 -2.52 20.29
C THR A 433 -16.03 -1.17 20.80
N LEU A 434 -16.24 -0.22 19.90
CA LEU A 434 -16.61 1.16 20.28
C LEU A 434 -18.11 1.32 20.49
N ASN A 435 -18.85 0.24 20.36
CA ASN A 435 -20.28 0.16 20.53
C ASN A 435 -20.71 -0.18 21.97
N GLU A 436 -19.85 -0.88 22.74
CA GLU A 436 -20.18 -1.48 24.05
C GLU A 436 -19.09 -1.21 25.10
N GLY A 437 -18.10 -0.34 24.83
CA GLY A 437 -16.96 -0.10 25.70
C GLY A 437 -17.14 1.04 26.71
N PRO A 438 -16.17 1.25 27.60
CA PRO A 438 -16.18 2.35 28.57
C PRO A 438 -16.12 3.73 27.91
N VAL A 439 -15.85 3.79 26.61
CA VAL A 439 -15.81 5.02 25.81
C VAL A 439 -16.72 4.82 24.60
N ASP A 440 -17.94 5.34 24.65
CA ASP A 440 -18.83 5.34 23.49
C ASP A 440 -18.39 6.41 22.48
N LEU A 441 -17.75 5.97 21.42
CA LEU A 441 -17.31 6.81 20.30
C LEU A 441 -18.25 6.74 19.08
N ARG A 442 -19.38 6.05 19.17
CA ARG A 442 -20.34 5.90 18.04
C ARG A 442 -20.76 7.25 17.47
N GLY A 443 -21.01 8.22 18.39
CA GLY A 443 -21.37 9.59 18.05
C GLY A 443 -20.20 10.48 17.64
N SER A 444 -18.94 10.01 17.69
CA SER A 444 -17.78 10.86 17.48
C SER A 444 -17.34 10.92 16.01
N ALA A 445 -17.04 12.14 15.53
CA ALA A 445 -16.50 12.37 14.19
C ALA A 445 -15.05 11.87 14.03
N VAL A 446 -14.38 11.50 15.15
CA VAL A 446 -12.95 11.08 15.12
C VAL A 446 -12.75 9.58 14.86
N VAL A 447 -13.80 8.76 14.92
CA VAL A 447 -13.68 7.29 14.75
C VAL A 447 -13.16 6.94 13.36
N VAL A 448 -13.72 7.53 12.32
CA VAL A 448 -13.30 7.27 10.93
C VAL A 448 -11.85 7.72 10.71
N PRO A 449 -11.43 8.95 11.06
CA PRO A 449 -10.03 9.37 11.00
C PRO A 449 -9.07 8.44 11.75
N ILE A 450 -9.43 7.95 12.93
CA ILE A 450 -8.58 7.04 13.71
C ILE A 450 -8.45 5.68 13.01
N ALA A 451 -9.55 5.11 12.50
CA ALA A 451 -9.51 3.85 11.77
C ALA A 451 -8.63 3.94 10.51
N GLN A 452 -8.76 5.04 9.75
CA GLN A 452 -7.90 5.31 8.60
C GLN A 452 -6.44 5.52 9.00
N ALA A 453 -6.18 6.20 10.13
CA ALA A 453 -4.83 6.40 10.66
C ALA A 453 -4.17 5.06 11.04
N VAL A 454 -4.89 4.11 11.64
CA VAL A 454 -4.38 2.77 11.96
C VAL A 454 -3.84 2.08 10.70
N VAL A 455 -4.54 2.19 9.57
CA VAL A 455 -4.12 1.63 8.27
C VAL A 455 -2.92 2.40 7.69
N ALA A 456 -2.86 3.71 7.88
CA ALA A 456 -1.82 4.57 7.31
C ALA A 456 -0.50 4.59 8.11
N VAL A 457 -0.52 4.38 9.45
CA VAL A 457 0.67 4.42 10.32
C VAL A 457 1.83 3.56 9.82
N PRO A 458 1.65 2.28 9.43
CA PRO A 458 2.74 1.46 8.93
C PRO A 458 3.41 2.03 7.67
N ILE A 459 2.63 2.67 6.79
CA ILE A 459 3.13 3.29 5.56
C ILE A 459 4.01 4.50 5.90
N VAL A 460 3.58 5.32 6.87
CA VAL A 460 4.38 6.44 7.38
C VAL A 460 5.70 5.93 7.97
N VAL A 461 5.66 4.91 8.82
CA VAL A 461 6.87 4.30 9.41
C VAL A 461 7.82 3.81 8.31
N ARG A 462 7.31 3.09 7.30
CA ARG A 462 8.10 2.58 6.18
C ARG A 462 8.70 3.68 5.30
N THR A 463 8.07 4.83 5.26
CA THR A 463 8.55 5.99 4.47
C THR A 463 9.60 6.80 5.25
N VAL A 464 9.38 7.04 6.54
CA VAL A 464 10.23 7.90 7.38
C VAL A 464 11.46 7.16 7.91
N LEU A 465 11.30 5.89 8.31
CA LEU A 465 12.36 5.11 8.94
C LEU A 465 13.65 4.97 8.10
N PRO A 466 13.61 4.70 6.78
CA PRO A 466 14.81 4.66 5.95
C PRO A 466 15.57 5.99 5.93
N VAL A 467 14.84 7.11 5.90
CA VAL A 467 15.43 8.46 5.93
C VAL A 467 16.22 8.67 7.22
N LEU A 468 15.62 8.33 8.37
CA LEU A 468 16.27 8.43 9.69
C LEU A 468 17.46 7.48 9.85
N ARG A 469 17.40 6.28 9.23
CA ARG A 469 18.48 5.29 9.24
C ARG A 469 19.66 5.66 8.32
N ALA A 470 19.42 6.47 7.30
CA ALA A 470 20.44 6.97 6.38
C ALA A 470 21.31 8.09 6.99
N ILE A 471 20.88 8.74 8.10
CA ILE A 471 21.65 9.77 8.78
C ILE A 471 22.90 9.14 9.40
N ASP A 472 24.10 9.65 9.04
CA ASP A 472 25.35 9.17 9.61
C ASP A 472 25.35 9.35 11.15
N PRO A 473 25.55 8.26 11.92
CA PRO A 473 25.62 8.33 13.38
C PRO A 473 26.67 9.29 13.91
N ARG A 474 27.72 9.58 13.13
CA ARG A 474 28.78 10.50 13.50
C ARG A 474 28.28 11.93 13.67
N LEU A 475 27.29 12.36 12.87
CA LEU A 475 26.69 13.70 13.01
C LEU A 475 26.04 13.89 14.38
N ARG A 476 25.31 12.87 14.85
CA ARG A 476 24.70 12.88 16.20
C ARG A 476 25.75 12.86 17.30
N GLN A 477 26.83 12.11 17.10
CA GLN A 477 27.96 12.05 18.05
C GLN A 477 28.69 13.37 18.12
N ALA A 478 28.99 14.01 16.99
CA ALA A 478 29.64 15.32 16.92
C ALA A 478 28.81 16.39 17.64
N ALA A 479 27.50 16.45 17.39
CA ALA A 479 26.61 17.36 18.11
C ALA A 479 26.61 17.13 19.62
N ALA A 480 26.62 15.86 20.06
CA ALA A 480 26.68 15.51 21.49
C ALA A 480 28.02 15.90 22.11
N VAL A 481 29.16 15.74 21.41
CA VAL A 481 30.48 16.18 21.86
C VAL A 481 30.53 17.70 22.02
N LEU A 482 29.84 18.43 21.14
CA LEU A 482 29.69 19.90 21.22
C LEU A 482 28.68 20.35 22.30
N GLY A 483 28.21 19.43 23.17
CA GLY A 483 27.31 19.75 24.29
C GLY A 483 25.83 19.86 23.95
N ALA A 484 25.41 19.44 22.74
CA ALA A 484 23.99 19.46 22.39
C ALA A 484 23.19 18.45 23.20
N THR A 485 22.11 18.91 23.81
CA THR A 485 21.15 18.04 24.49
C THR A 485 20.45 17.11 23.48
N PRO A 486 19.89 15.94 23.91
CA PRO A 486 19.19 15.02 23.01
C PRO A 486 18.09 15.68 22.18
N GLY A 487 17.32 16.62 22.75
CA GLY A 487 16.32 17.40 22.05
C GLY A 487 16.92 18.33 20.99
N ARG A 488 18.07 18.95 21.29
CA ARG A 488 18.78 19.80 20.34
C ARG A 488 19.37 18.99 19.19
N VAL A 489 19.91 17.81 19.44
CA VAL A 489 20.34 16.86 18.40
C VAL A 489 19.17 16.45 17.51
N LEU A 490 18.00 16.17 18.11
CA LEU A 490 16.78 15.83 17.34
C LEU A 490 16.38 16.99 16.42
N LEU A 491 16.38 18.23 16.90
CA LEU A 491 15.97 19.39 16.10
C LEU A 491 16.99 19.80 15.04
N THR A 492 18.29 19.78 15.38
CA THR A 492 19.34 20.31 14.49
C THR A 492 19.95 19.29 13.54
N VAL A 493 19.98 18.00 13.93
CA VAL A 493 20.55 16.92 13.11
C VAL A 493 19.46 16.09 12.46
N ASP A 494 18.53 15.52 13.25
CA ASP A 494 17.50 14.63 12.70
C ASP A 494 16.39 15.43 11.98
N GLY A 495 16.02 16.61 12.48
CA GLY A 495 14.90 17.44 12.02
C GLY A 495 14.94 17.79 10.53
N PRO A 496 16.03 18.35 9.99
CA PRO A 496 16.12 18.70 8.57
C PRO A 496 15.93 17.51 7.62
N PHE A 497 16.44 16.33 7.99
CA PHE A 497 16.21 15.10 7.22
C PHE A 497 14.78 14.59 7.39
N LEU A 498 14.23 14.69 8.62
CA LEU A 498 12.87 14.29 8.92
C LEU A 498 11.86 15.10 8.10
N VAL A 499 11.98 16.43 8.05
CA VAL A 499 11.08 17.31 7.27
C VAL A 499 11.03 16.89 5.80
N ARG A 500 12.17 16.53 5.21
CA ARG A 500 12.23 16.02 3.83
C ARG A 500 11.50 14.68 3.65
N GLY A 501 11.62 13.77 4.64
CA GLY A 501 10.92 12.49 4.64
C GLY A 501 9.42 12.63 4.88
N LEU A 502 9.02 13.61 5.69
CA LEU A 502 7.63 13.86 6.06
C LEU A 502 6.76 14.29 4.86
N GLY A 503 7.28 15.06 3.91
CA GLY A 503 6.52 15.47 2.73
C GLY A 503 5.94 14.28 1.96
N LEU A 504 6.76 13.25 1.74
CA LEU A 504 6.32 12.02 1.07
C LEU A 504 5.37 11.18 1.96
N ALA A 505 5.67 11.10 3.26
CA ALA A 505 4.82 10.36 4.21
C ALA A 505 3.43 10.99 4.34
N LEU A 506 3.34 12.33 4.39
CA LEU A 506 2.09 13.10 4.36
C LEU A 506 1.27 12.77 3.11
N GLY A 507 1.91 12.82 1.93
CA GLY A 507 1.22 12.51 0.67
C GLY A 507 0.67 11.09 0.62
N PHE A 508 1.46 10.10 1.02
CA PHE A 508 0.99 8.71 1.05
C PHE A 508 -0.10 8.48 2.09
N ALA A 509 0.05 9.00 3.32
CA ALA A 509 -0.96 8.87 4.35
C ALA A 509 -2.29 9.50 3.92
N PHE A 510 -2.23 10.70 3.33
CA PHE A 510 -3.41 11.39 2.82
C PHE A 510 -4.08 10.63 1.68
N ALA A 511 -3.32 10.17 0.69
CA ALA A 511 -3.87 9.42 -0.45
C ALA A 511 -4.52 8.10 -0.02
N VAL A 512 -3.88 7.37 0.92
CA VAL A 512 -4.43 6.13 1.47
C VAL A 512 -5.70 6.42 2.26
N SER A 513 -5.71 7.45 3.11
CA SER A 513 -6.89 7.84 3.88
C SER A 513 -8.04 8.31 2.98
N LEU A 514 -7.76 9.13 1.96
CA LEU A 514 -8.78 9.62 1.03
C LEU A 514 -9.42 8.48 0.23
N GLY A 515 -8.64 7.45 -0.11
CA GLY A 515 -9.08 6.28 -0.86
C GLY A 515 -9.58 5.12 0.01
N GLU A 516 -9.51 5.26 1.34
CA GLU A 516 -9.90 4.19 2.25
C GLU A 516 -11.41 3.98 2.20
N PHE A 517 -11.79 2.72 1.92
CA PHE A 517 -13.18 2.32 1.79
C PHE A 517 -13.53 1.14 2.72
N GLY A 518 -12.58 0.26 3.02
CA GLY A 518 -12.81 -0.96 3.79
C GLY A 518 -13.34 -0.68 5.19
N ALA A 519 -12.56 0.02 6.03
CA ALA A 519 -12.99 0.39 7.38
C ALA A 519 -14.13 1.42 7.36
N THR A 520 -14.05 2.38 6.44
CA THR A 520 -15.05 3.46 6.34
C THR A 520 -16.44 2.93 5.99
N SER A 521 -16.55 1.84 5.22
CA SER A 521 -17.85 1.25 4.85
C SER A 521 -18.67 0.73 6.05
N PHE A 522 -18.00 0.43 7.18
CA PHE A 522 -18.66 0.05 8.45
C PHE A 522 -18.96 1.25 9.36
N LEU A 523 -18.14 2.30 9.28
CA LEU A 523 -18.12 3.38 10.25
C LEU A 523 -18.73 4.68 9.72
N ALA A 524 -18.92 4.81 8.41
CA ALA A 524 -19.49 5.99 7.79
C ALA A 524 -20.96 6.17 8.17
N ARG A 525 -21.29 7.38 8.60
CA ARG A 525 -22.66 7.75 8.96
C ARG A 525 -23.42 8.29 7.77
N PRO A 526 -24.75 8.19 7.77
CA PRO A 526 -25.59 8.78 6.74
C PRO A 526 -25.34 10.28 6.54
N GLU A 527 -25.12 11.03 7.64
CA GLU A 527 -24.97 12.50 7.64
C GLU A 527 -23.56 12.95 7.23
N SER A 528 -22.57 12.07 7.34
CA SER A 528 -21.16 12.39 7.02
C SER A 528 -20.43 11.26 6.29
N PRO A 529 -20.96 10.80 5.14
CA PRO A 529 -20.32 9.76 4.36
C PRO A 529 -19.05 10.29 3.70
N THR A 530 -18.11 9.38 3.42
CA THR A 530 -16.94 9.69 2.58
C THR A 530 -17.26 9.50 1.12
N LEU A 531 -16.47 10.14 0.25
CA LEU A 531 -16.67 10.07 -1.20
C LEU A 531 -16.58 8.64 -1.77
N PRO A 532 -15.66 7.75 -1.33
CA PRO A 532 -15.70 6.35 -1.74
C PRO A 532 -17.01 5.62 -1.40
N VAL A 533 -17.57 5.88 -0.22
CA VAL A 533 -18.86 5.31 0.21
C VAL A 533 -20.01 5.83 -0.65
N VAL A 534 -20.02 7.13 -0.96
CA VAL A 534 -21.02 7.75 -1.83
C VAL A 534 -20.95 7.18 -3.24
N ILE A 535 -19.75 7.05 -3.83
CA ILE A 535 -19.55 6.42 -5.14
C ILE A 535 -20.14 5.00 -5.15
N PHE A 536 -19.85 4.21 -4.13
CA PHE A 536 -20.37 2.85 -4.02
C PHE A 536 -21.90 2.81 -3.89
N ARG A 537 -22.49 3.71 -3.10
CA ARG A 537 -23.97 3.83 -2.96
C ARG A 537 -24.61 4.20 -4.30
N LEU A 538 -24.07 5.17 -5.04
CA LEU A 538 -24.59 5.61 -6.33
C LEU A 538 -24.57 4.48 -7.37
N ILE A 539 -23.51 3.66 -7.43
CA ILE A 539 -23.42 2.51 -8.34
C ILE A 539 -24.45 1.43 -8.00
N GLY A 540 -24.77 1.26 -6.73
CA GLY A 540 -25.77 0.29 -6.25
C GLY A 540 -27.21 0.76 -6.43
N ARG A 541 -27.46 2.02 -6.82
CA ARG A 541 -28.81 2.55 -7.04
C ARG A 541 -29.15 2.60 -8.53
N PRO A 542 -30.33 2.13 -8.93
CA PRO A 542 -30.75 2.22 -10.33
C PRO A 542 -30.93 3.67 -10.77
N GLY A 543 -30.76 3.91 -12.07
CA GLY A 543 -30.94 5.23 -12.71
C GLY A 543 -29.69 5.72 -13.43
N ALA A 544 -29.87 6.27 -14.64
CA ALA A 544 -28.79 6.80 -15.45
C ALA A 544 -28.08 7.97 -14.78
N ASP A 545 -28.83 8.81 -14.08
CA ASP A 545 -28.30 9.98 -13.35
C ASP A 545 -27.39 9.54 -12.20
N ASN A 546 -27.83 8.57 -11.38
CA ASN A 546 -27.02 8.02 -10.29
C ASN A 546 -25.72 7.40 -10.80
N TYR A 547 -25.80 6.66 -11.90
CA TYR A 547 -24.63 6.08 -12.54
C TYR A 547 -23.70 7.18 -13.09
N GLY A 548 -24.22 8.17 -13.78
CA GLY A 548 -23.45 9.32 -14.29
C GLY A 548 -22.77 10.11 -13.17
N MET A 549 -23.47 10.36 -12.08
CA MET A 549 -22.92 10.98 -10.87
C MET A 549 -21.78 10.13 -10.27
N ALA A 550 -21.91 8.80 -10.21
CA ALA A 550 -20.86 7.91 -9.72
C ALA A 550 -19.58 8.02 -10.57
N LEU A 551 -19.71 8.14 -11.90
CA LEU A 551 -18.58 8.34 -12.80
C LEU A 551 -17.89 9.69 -12.56
N ALA A 552 -18.66 10.78 -12.50
CA ALA A 552 -18.14 12.12 -12.24
C ALA A 552 -17.48 12.20 -10.85
N ALA A 553 -18.11 11.65 -9.82
CA ALA A 553 -17.55 11.56 -8.47
C ALA A 553 -16.24 10.76 -8.42
N SER A 554 -16.14 9.66 -9.19
CA SER A 554 -14.92 8.86 -9.31
C SER A 554 -13.78 9.64 -9.96
N VAL A 555 -14.08 10.45 -11.00
CA VAL A 555 -13.09 11.34 -11.62
C VAL A 555 -12.64 12.42 -10.63
N VAL A 556 -13.56 13.06 -9.89
CA VAL A 556 -13.22 14.05 -8.85
C VAL A 556 -12.28 13.44 -7.82
N LEU A 557 -12.60 12.26 -7.29
CA LEU A 557 -11.77 11.56 -6.32
C LEU A 557 -10.38 11.21 -6.88
N ALA A 558 -10.32 10.73 -8.12
CA ALA A 558 -9.06 10.41 -8.80
C ALA A 558 -8.19 11.66 -9.00
N VAL A 559 -8.77 12.77 -9.43
CA VAL A 559 -8.07 14.04 -9.66
C VAL A 559 -7.54 14.61 -8.34
N VAL A 560 -8.36 14.64 -7.29
CA VAL A 560 -7.94 15.12 -5.96
C VAL A 560 -6.77 14.28 -5.45
N THR A 561 -6.88 12.95 -5.51
CA THR A 561 -5.83 12.04 -5.03
C THR A 561 -4.53 12.20 -5.83
N ALA A 562 -4.62 12.27 -7.17
CA ALA A 562 -3.48 12.48 -8.05
C ALA A 562 -2.80 13.84 -7.81
N THR A 563 -3.58 14.90 -7.59
CA THR A 563 -3.07 16.25 -7.30
C THR A 563 -2.29 16.28 -6.00
N VAL A 564 -2.84 15.70 -4.93
CA VAL A 564 -2.15 15.61 -3.62
C VAL A 564 -0.85 14.84 -3.76
N MET A 565 -0.84 13.72 -4.48
CA MET A 565 0.38 12.94 -4.69
C MET A 565 1.41 13.68 -5.55
N ALA A 566 0.97 14.44 -6.57
CA ALA A 566 1.87 15.26 -7.38
C ALA A 566 2.52 16.38 -6.56
N VAL A 567 1.75 17.04 -5.70
CA VAL A 567 2.24 18.06 -4.76
C VAL A 567 3.23 17.47 -3.77
N ALA A 568 2.87 16.33 -3.13
CA ALA A 568 3.75 15.62 -2.21
C ALA A 568 5.06 15.15 -2.88
N GLY A 569 4.98 14.73 -4.14
CA GLY A 569 6.15 14.36 -4.95
C GLY A 569 7.11 15.53 -5.19
N ARG A 570 6.58 16.74 -5.45
CA ARG A 570 7.40 17.96 -5.62
C ARG A 570 8.09 18.39 -4.32
N LEU A 571 7.48 18.17 -3.16
CA LEU A 571 8.08 18.45 -1.85
C LEU A 571 9.31 17.57 -1.56
N ARG A 572 9.48 16.48 -2.29
CA ARG A 572 10.66 15.60 -2.21
C ARG A 572 11.97 16.28 -2.67
N GLY A 573 11.89 17.35 -3.45
CA GLY A 573 13.03 18.14 -3.96
C GLY A 573 13.92 17.36 -4.93
N ASP A 574 14.21 17.95 -6.09
CA ASP A 574 15.04 17.41 -7.21
C ASP A 574 16.50 17.07 -6.84
N ARG A 575 16.90 17.12 -5.57
CA ARG A 575 18.30 17.01 -5.13
C ARG A 575 18.71 15.66 -4.53
N MET A 576 17.93 14.61 -4.68
CA MET A 576 18.36 13.23 -4.32
C MET A 576 18.94 12.45 -5.51
N GLY A 577 19.27 13.09 -6.61
CA GLY A 577 19.96 12.51 -7.76
C GLY A 577 21.50 12.58 -7.73
N GLU A 578 22.10 13.16 -6.68
CA GLU A 578 23.57 13.42 -6.64
C GLU A 578 24.25 12.87 -5.37
N TRP A 579 23.78 11.74 -4.82
CA TRP A 579 24.56 11.02 -3.78
C TRP A 579 24.50 9.52 -4.01
#